data_de1c46fc9c32f546db004678de43672e
#
_entry.id   de1c46fc9c32f546db004678de43672e
#
_cell.length_a   1.000
_cell.length_b   1.000
_cell.length_c   1.000
_cell.angle_alpha   90.00
_cell.angle_beta   90.00
_cell.angle_gamma   90.00
#
_symmetry.space_group_name_H-M   'P 1'
#
loop_
_entity.id
_entity.type
_entity.pdbx_description
1 polymer ?
#
loop_
_entity_poly.entity_id
_entity_poly.type
_entity_poly.pdbx_seq_one_letter_code
_entity_poly.pdbx_strand_id
1 'polypeptide(L)'
;VHFENMKSIKNASGDFVVVSRSSEASIRNELGQVKERYKLPYGAIVHFKDGGKVKAKDKIADWDPHTHPIIAENSGRVSFIDFVEGLTVVKNSDPLTGLIFFEIIEEAQRTSAAKDMKPMLQLVDKKDKKSILSTHYLPSGVKINLEDGQLIDAGSILAKIPKAVSKTSDITGGLPRVADLFEARKAKDHAILAETVGVVSFGSPTKSKVRMLITNDDGDVTEMMIHHWRAINVFDGETVEKGDVISDGPYNPHDILRLLGVEALANYMVREVQNVYRLQGVKISDKHIEVVVKQMLRKVEIIDNGDSHYVNGETAEFVHVVDKNKQLKAQKKDEIVFQRLLMGITKASLSTESFISAASFQETTRVLTEASITGRVDDLRGLKENVIVGRLIPAGTGFKHHQEKRRKRIDASFMQTSDAEQELSAQLSEVEVEAKE
;
A
#
# COMPACT_ATOMS: atom_id res chain seq x y z
N VAL A 1 9.07 -5.05 22.70
CA VAL A 1 9.04 -5.12 21.24
C VAL A 1 7.79 -5.86 20.81
N HIS A 2 7.12 -5.38 19.81
CA HIS A 2 5.97 -6.05 19.20
C HIS A 2 6.21 -6.19 17.70
N PHE A 3 5.94 -7.38 17.14
CA PHE A 3 6.15 -7.68 15.74
C PHE A 3 4.83 -7.67 15.00
N GLU A 4 4.77 -6.92 13.91
CA GLU A 4 3.60 -6.81 13.02
C GLU A 4 3.91 -7.56 11.71
N ASN A 5 2.97 -8.39 11.24
CA ASN A 5 3.06 -9.19 10.00
C ASN A 5 4.31 -10.08 9.91
N MET A 6 4.82 -10.58 11.04
CA MET A 6 6.03 -11.39 11.07
C MET A 6 5.68 -12.88 11.01
N LYS A 7 6.03 -13.52 9.89
CA LYS A 7 6.17 -14.99 9.83
C LYS A 7 7.63 -15.31 10.14
N SER A 8 7.89 -16.19 11.07
CA SER A 8 9.25 -16.55 11.48
C SER A 8 9.41 -18.04 11.70
N ILE A 9 10.61 -18.53 11.42
CA ILE A 9 11.02 -19.91 11.65
C ILE A 9 12.06 -19.90 12.77
N LYS A 10 11.94 -20.82 13.70
CA LYS A 10 12.90 -20.95 14.80
C LYS A 10 14.13 -21.69 14.32
N ASN A 11 15.30 -21.06 14.42
CA ASN A 11 16.58 -21.63 14.09
C ASN A 11 17.05 -22.63 15.20
N ALA A 12 18.02 -23.47 14.89
CA ALA A 12 18.67 -24.38 15.84
C ALA A 12 19.26 -23.66 17.07
N SER A 13 19.68 -22.41 16.93
CA SER A 13 20.17 -21.53 18.01
C SER A 13 19.07 -21.00 18.93
N GLY A 14 17.80 -21.18 18.59
CA GLY A 14 16.66 -20.67 19.35
C GLY A 14 16.17 -19.28 18.94
N ASP A 15 16.87 -18.61 18.03
CA ASP A 15 16.49 -17.32 17.44
C ASP A 15 15.42 -17.47 16.37
N PHE A 16 14.74 -16.37 16.05
CA PHE A 16 13.68 -16.35 15.05
C PHE A 16 14.21 -15.77 13.74
N VAL A 17 14.12 -16.52 12.65
CA VAL A 17 14.46 -16.07 11.30
C VAL A 17 13.20 -15.59 10.60
N VAL A 18 13.21 -14.37 10.11
CA VAL A 18 12.07 -13.73 9.42
C VAL A 18 11.94 -14.30 8.02
N VAL A 19 10.74 -14.80 7.68
CA VAL A 19 10.42 -15.37 6.36
C VAL A 19 9.44 -14.51 5.57
N SER A 20 8.81 -13.53 6.23
CA SER A 20 7.92 -12.58 5.56
C SER A 20 8.65 -11.31 5.12
N ARG A 21 8.18 -10.68 4.04
CA ARG A 21 8.77 -9.46 3.46
C ARG A 21 8.19 -8.16 4.03
N SER A 22 7.02 -8.26 4.65
CA SER A 22 6.25 -7.13 5.20
C SER A 22 6.41 -6.97 6.73
N SER A 23 7.39 -7.65 7.33
CA SER A 23 7.61 -7.65 8.78
C SER A 23 8.07 -6.30 9.31
N GLU A 24 7.46 -5.86 10.40
CA GLU A 24 7.88 -4.67 11.14
C GLU A 24 8.03 -4.99 12.63
N ALA A 25 9.07 -4.42 13.26
CA ALA A 25 9.25 -4.42 14.70
C ALA A 25 8.87 -3.05 15.25
N SER A 26 7.95 -3.01 16.21
CA SER A 26 7.56 -1.79 16.91
C SER A 26 8.00 -1.82 18.38
N ILE A 27 8.63 -0.74 18.83
CA ILE A 27 8.96 -0.54 20.25
C ILE A 27 7.84 0.27 20.86
N ARG A 28 7.16 -0.32 21.87
CA ARG A 28 6.03 0.30 22.56
C ARG A 28 6.40 0.60 24.01
N ASN A 29 5.87 1.69 24.54
CA ASN A 29 5.97 1.99 25.98
C ASN A 29 4.93 1.17 26.77
N GLU A 30 4.94 1.30 28.10
CA GLU A 30 3.98 0.61 29.00
C GLU A 30 2.52 1.02 28.75
N LEU A 31 2.29 2.17 28.14
CA LEU A 31 0.97 2.67 27.73
C LEU A 31 0.52 2.17 26.36
N GLY A 32 1.29 1.27 25.70
CA GLY A 32 0.98 0.73 24.37
C GLY A 32 1.30 1.67 23.21
N GLN A 33 1.81 2.88 23.46
CA GLN A 33 2.15 3.83 22.41
C GLN A 33 3.44 3.41 21.71
N VAL A 34 3.43 3.42 20.38
CA VAL A 34 4.60 3.12 19.56
C VAL A 34 5.58 4.28 19.62
N LYS A 35 6.81 4.01 20.05
CA LYS A 35 7.92 4.97 20.07
C LYS A 35 8.75 4.91 18.80
N GLU A 36 9.04 3.71 18.32
CA GLU A 36 9.90 3.48 17.18
C GLU A 36 9.36 2.28 16.39
N ARG A 37 9.53 2.30 15.06
CA ARG A 37 9.22 1.21 14.14
C ARG A 37 10.40 0.95 13.24
N TYR A 38 10.71 -0.33 13.03
CA TYR A 38 11.79 -0.80 12.16
C TYR A 38 11.27 -1.88 11.23
N LYS A 39 11.56 -1.72 9.93
CA LYS A 39 11.26 -2.77 8.96
C LYS A 39 12.29 -3.90 9.12
N LEU A 40 11.82 -5.12 9.23
CA LEU A 40 12.64 -6.32 9.28
C LEU A 40 12.71 -6.93 7.87
N PRO A 41 13.89 -6.98 7.25
CA PRO A 41 14.03 -7.62 5.95
C PRO A 41 13.89 -9.15 6.05
N TYR A 42 13.54 -9.76 4.94
CA TYR A 42 13.56 -11.22 4.79
C TYR A 42 14.95 -11.77 5.14
N GLY A 43 15.00 -12.81 5.96
CA GLY A 43 16.26 -13.39 6.42
C GLY A 43 16.86 -12.73 7.64
N ALA A 44 16.23 -11.72 8.22
CA ALA A 44 16.70 -11.14 9.46
C ALA A 44 16.58 -12.14 10.62
N ILE A 45 17.60 -12.21 11.45
CA ILE A 45 17.63 -13.02 12.66
C ILE A 45 17.20 -12.15 13.82
N VAL A 46 16.09 -12.48 14.47
CA VAL A 46 15.50 -11.73 15.59
C VAL A 46 15.78 -12.46 16.90
N HIS A 47 16.33 -11.76 17.88
CA HIS A 47 16.77 -12.30 19.16
C HIS A 47 15.70 -12.26 20.27
N PHE A 48 14.61 -11.53 20.05
CA PHE A 48 13.53 -11.38 21.04
C PHE A 48 12.24 -12.05 20.58
N LYS A 49 11.46 -12.49 21.57
CA LYS A 49 10.08 -12.92 21.32
C LYS A 49 9.13 -11.72 21.27
N ASP A 50 7.98 -11.89 20.62
CA ASP A 50 6.91 -10.91 20.67
C ASP A 50 6.49 -10.60 22.12
N GLY A 51 6.32 -9.31 22.44
CA GLY A 51 6.08 -8.84 23.80
C GLY A 51 7.33 -8.77 24.69
N GLY A 52 8.53 -9.11 24.19
CA GLY A 52 9.78 -9.05 24.95
C GLY A 52 10.16 -7.64 25.39
N LYS A 53 10.70 -7.50 26.61
CA LYS A 53 11.23 -6.22 27.10
C LYS A 53 12.63 -5.99 26.57
N VAL A 54 12.88 -4.82 26.01
CA VAL A 54 14.20 -4.38 25.50
C VAL A 54 14.67 -3.14 26.22
N LYS A 55 15.96 -3.03 26.39
CA LYS A 55 16.64 -1.84 26.93
C LYS A 55 17.25 -1.03 25.78
N ALA A 56 17.53 0.23 26.03
CA ALA A 56 18.28 1.05 25.08
C ALA A 56 19.63 0.40 24.74
N LYS A 57 19.99 0.33 23.46
CA LYS A 57 21.18 -0.32 22.88
C LYS A 57 21.14 -1.86 22.79
N ASP A 58 20.04 -2.51 23.17
CA ASP A 58 19.90 -3.94 22.90
C ASP A 58 19.78 -4.18 21.39
N LYS A 59 20.45 -5.23 20.91
CA LYS A 59 20.43 -5.64 19.51
C LYS A 59 19.15 -6.46 19.25
N ILE A 60 18.21 -5.89 18.48
CA ILE A 60 16.92 -6.50 18.23
C ILE A 60 17.01 -7.56 17.13
N ALA A 61 17.67 -7.22 16.03
CA ALA A 61 17.78 -8.10 14.86
C ALA A 61 19.10 -7.89 14.12
N ASP A 62 19.51 -8.93 13.41
CA ASP A 62 20.69 -8.97 12.55
C ASP A 62 20.32 -9.33 11.13
N TRP A 63 20.90 -8.67 10.14
CA TRP A 63 20.78 -9.04 8.73
C TRP A 63 21.98 -8.57 7.91
N ASP A 64 22.18 -9.20 6.75
CA ASP A 64 23.17 -8.78 5.79
C ASP A 64 22.53 -7.84 4.75
N PRO A 65 22.91 -6.56 4.65
CA PRO A 65 22.33 -5.62 3.71
C PRO A 65 22.75 -5.86 2.25
N HIS A 66 23.83 -6.60 2.01
CA HIS A 66 24.44 -6.79 0.68
C HIS A 66 23.94 -8.05 -0.04
N THR A 67 23.22 -8.92 0.65
CA THR A 67 22.73 -10.17 0.09
C THR A 67 21.25 -10.39 0.42
N HIS A 68 20.56 -11.09 -0.48
CA HIS A 68 19.24 -11.67 -0.19
C HIS A 68 19.46 -13.16 0.11
N PRO A 69 19.23 -13.64 1.33
CA PRO A 69 19.37 -15.05 1.63
C PRO A 69 18.14 -15.83 1.13
N ILE A 70 18.35 -17.05 0.64
CA ILE A 70 17.29 -18.07 0.51
C ILE A 70 17.34 -18.91 1.76
N ILE A 71 16.20 -19.10 2.44
CA ILE A 71 16.12 -19.75 3.75
C ILE A 71 15.38 -21.08 3.63
N ALA A 72 15.85 -22.07 4.36
CA ALA A 72 15.17 -23.34 4.50
C ALA A 72 13.96 -23.22 5.43
N GLU A 73 12.76 -23.44 4.91
CA GLU A 73 11.54 -23.47 5.73
C GLU A 73 11.43 -24.77 6.53
N ASN A 74 11.90 -25.87 5.95
CA ASN A 74 11.86 -27.19 6.55
C ASN A 74 13.27 -27.74 6.78
N SER A 75 13.41 -28.60 7.78
CA SER A 75 14.66 -29.36 7.96
C SER A 75 14.70 -30.55 7.02
N GLY A 76 15.81 -30.72 6.28
CA GLY A 76 15.92 -31.76 5.28
C GLY A 76 17.37 -32.02 4.87
N ARG A 77 17.53 -32.84 3.83
CA ARG A 77 18.78 -33.06 3.13
C ARG A 77 18.77 -32.28 1.82
N VAL A 78 19.86 -31.60 1.52
CA VAL A 78 20.06 -30.90 0.25
C VAL A 78 20.28 -31.89 -0.87
N SER A 79 19.63 -31.65 -2.01
CA SER A 79 19.92 -32.31 -3.28
C SER A 79 20.00 -31.28 -4.37
N PHE A 80 21.09 -31.30 -5.12
CA PHE A 80 21.28 -30.42 -6.27
C PHE A 80 20.80 -31.08 -7.56
N ILE A 81 20.07 -30.34 -8.37
CA ILE A 81 19.63 -30.76 -9.70
C ILE A 81 20.19 -29.79 -10.74
N ASP A 82 20.64 -30.30 -11.88
CA ASP A 82 21.27 -29.55 -12.97
C ASP A 82 22.53 -28.76 -12.53
N PHE A 83 23.26 -29.28 -11.54
CA PHE A 83 24.40 -28.63 -10.90
C PHE A 83 25.70 -29.27 -11.47
N VAL A 84 26.18 -28.77 -12.63
CA VAL A 84 27.35 -29.33 -13.30
C VAL A 84 28.47 -28.29 -13.29
N GLU A 85 29.59 -28.64 -12.63
CA GLU A 85 30.78 -27.80 -12.53
C GLU A 85 31.34 -27.47 -13.93
N GLY A 86 31.60 -26.20 -14.20
CA GLY A 86 32.09 -25.72 -15.49
C GLY A 86 31.01 -25.49 -16.56
N LEU A 87 29.80 -25.97 -16.39
CA LEU A 87 28.66 -25.74 -17.31
C LEU A 87 27.59 -24.83 -16.73
N THR A 88 27.11 -25.14 -15.52
CA THR A 88 26.07 -24.36 -14.81
C THR A 88 26.62 -23.64 -13.59
N VAL A 89 27.71 -24.12 -13.00
CA VAL A 89 28.29 -23.62 -11.76
C VAL A 89 29.79 -23.52 -11.84
N VAL A 90 30.36 -22.48 -11.21
CA VAL A 90 31.82 -22.32 -11.02
C VAL A 90 32.14 -22.41 -9.54
N LYS A 91 33.20 -23.15 -9.21
CA LYS A 91 33.72 -23.24 -7.86
C LYS A 91 34.72 -22.11 -7.62
N ASN A 92 34.37 -21.19 -6.75
CA ASN A 92 35.16 -20.05 -6.34
C ASN A 92 35.57 -20.14 -4.88
N SER A 93 36.71 -19.56 -4.51
CA SER A 93 37.13 -19.41 -3.11
C SER A 93 37.17 -17.94 -2.74
N ASP A 94 36.64 -17.60 -1.57
CA ASP A 94 36.72 -16.25 -1.04
C ASP A 94 38.20 -15.99 -0.58
N PRO A 95 38.89 -14.99 -1.15
CA PRO A 95 40.26 -14.69 -0.80
C PRO A 95 40.45 -14.21 0.65
N LEU A 96 39.41 -13.74 1.32
CA LEU A 96 39.48 -13.24 2.70
C LEU A 96 39.18 -14.32 3.74
N THR A 97 38.19 -15.19 3.48
CA THR A 97 37.73 -16.19 4.43
C THR A 97 38.24 -17.61 4.11
N GLY A 98 38.78 -17.83 2.90
CA GLY A 98 39.18 -19.14 2.42
C GLY A 98 38.04 -20.13 2.19
N LEU A 99 36.80 -19.70 2.36
CA LEU A 99 35.62 -20.55 2.19
C LEU A 99 35.36 -20.80 0.70
N ILE A 100 35.09 -22.03 0.37
CA ILE A 100 34.73 -22.46 -0.98
C ILE A 100 33.22 -22.24 -1.15
N PHE A 101 32.82 -21.59 -2.24
CA PHE A 101 31.43 -21.44 -2.61
C PHE A 101 31.23 -21.75 -4.10
N PHE A 102 30.04 -22.19 -4.43
CA PHE A 102 29.60 -22.39 -5.80
C PHE A 102 28.85 -21.15 -6.27
N GLU A 103 29.19 -20.66 -7.45
CA GLU A 103 28.52 -19.52 -8.08
C GLU A 103 27.85 -19.97 -9.36
N ILE A 104 26.59 -19.59 -9.56
CA ILE A 104 25.81 -19.97 -10.74
C ILE A 104 26.17 -19.06 -11.89
N ILE A 105 26.54 -19.66 -13.03
CA ILE A 105 26.93 -18.96 -14.27
C ILE A 105 25.69 -18.31 -14.89
N GLU A 106 25.83 -17.08 -15.40
CA GLU A 106 24.78 -16.39 -16.13
C GLU A 106 24.36 -17.17 -17.38
N GLU A 107 23.07 -17.18 -17.70
CA GLU A 107 22.52 -17.91 -18.86
C GLU A 107 23.19 -17.52 -20.18
N ALA A 108 23.55 -16.23 -20.32
CA ALA A 108 24.23 -15.71 -21.50
C ALA A 108 25.66 -16.27 -21.70
N GLN A 109 26.29 -16.71 -20.61
CA GLN A 109 27.67 -17.23 -20.59
C GLN A 109 27.70 -18.77 -20.66
N ARG A 110 26.57 -19.44 -20.56
CA ARG A 110 26.48 -20.91 -20.63
C ARG A 110 26.65 -21.39 -22.07
N THR A 111 27.26 -22.55 -22.20
CA THR A 111 27.36 -23.26 -23.49
C THR A 111 25.96 -23.64 -23.99
N SER A 112 25.82 -23.83 -25.32
CA SER A 112 24.53 -24.17 -25.95
C SER A 112 23.87 -25.45 -25.36
N ALA A 113 24.65 -26.37 -24.88
CA ALA A 113 24.16 -27.61 -24.21
C ALA A 113 23.60 -27.36 -22.79
N ALA A 114 24.01 -26.26 -22.14
CA ALA A 114 23.62 -25.95 -20.78
C ALA A 114 22.55 -24.84 -20.68
N LYS A 115 22.09 -24.31 -21.82
CA LYS A 115 21.07 -23.23 -21.83
C LYS A 115 19.70 -23.67 -21.28
N ASP A 116 19.34 -24.92 -21.49
CA ASP A 116 18.06 -25.48 -21.05
C ASP A 116 18.11 -26.02 -19.62
N MET A 117 19.32 -26.08 -19.01
CA MET A 117 19.50 -26.54 -17.64
C MET A 117 19.11 -25.43 -16.65
N LYS A 118 18.23 -25.78 -15.69
CA LYS A 118 17.79 -24.88 -14.63
C LYS A 118 18.34 -25.37 -13.29
N PRO A 119 19.47 -24.83 -12.81
CA PRO A 119 20.01 -25.23 -11.52
C PRO A 119 19.02 -24.95 -10.41
N MET A 120 18.69 -25.98 -9.64
CA MET A 120 17.77 -25.89 -8.53
C MET A 120 18.27 -26.68 -7.33
N LEU A 121 17.87 -26.24 -6.15
CA LEU A 121 18.13 -26.88 -4.89
C LEU A 121 16.82 -27.47 -4.34
N GLN A 122 16.83 -28.77 -4.07
CA GLN A 122 15.70 -29.46 -3.45
C GLN A 122 16.04 -29.84 -2.01
N LEU A 123 15.09 -29.64 -1.11
CA LEU A 123 15.13 -30.20 0.23
C LEU A 123 14.31 -31.48 0.24
N VAL A 124 14.97 -32.59 0.60
CA VAL A 124 14.40 -33.92 0.66
C VAL A 124 14.29 -34.36 2.13
N ASP A 125 13.25 -35.09 2.46
CA ASP A 125 13.05 -35.57 3.83
C ASP A 125 14.24 -36.40 4.31
N LYS A 126 14.55 -36.26 5.62
CA LYS A 126 15.61 -37.03 6.29
C LYS A 126 15.37 -38.54 6.22
N LYS A 127 14.10 -38.99 6.17
CA LYS A 127 13.70 -40.42 6.21
C LYS A 127 13.49 -41.00 4.81
N ASP A 128 12.82 -40.28 3.93
CA ASP A 128 12.47 -40.73 2.59
C ASP A 128 13.13 -39.87 1.51
N LYS A 129 14.18 -40.41 0.86
CA LYS A 129 14.91 -39.76 -0.22
C LYS A 129 14.06 -39.39 -1.45
N LYS A 130 12.81 -39.82 -1.54
CA LYS A 130 11.87 -39.52 -2.64
C LYS A 130 10.86 -38.44 -2.31
N SER A 131 10.71 -38.05 -1.05
CA SER A 131 9.78 -37.00 -0.63
C SER A 131 10.46 -35.64 -0.70
N ILE A 132 10.09 -34.85 -1.71
CA ILE A 132 10.56 -33.49 -1.90
C ILE A 132 9.73 -32.57 -0.99
N LEU A 133 10.39 -31.87 -0.05
CA LEU A 133 9.75 -30.95 0.89
C LEU A 133 9.61 -29.55 0.29
N SER A 134 10.67 -29.07 -0.38
CA SER A 134 10.65 -27.78 -1.08
C SER A 134 11.65 -27.77 -2.24
N THR A 135 11.35 -27.00 -3.28
CA THR A 135 12.22 -26.77 -4.43
C THR A 135 12.50 -25.29 -4.54
N HIS A 136 13.78 -24.91 -4.61
CA HIS A 136 14.22 -23.55 -4.75
C HIS A 136 14.99 -23.40 -6.07
N TYR A 137 14.47 -22.59 -6.97
CA TYR A 137 15.15 -22.22 -8.19
C TYR A 137 16.25 -21.20 -7.89
N LEU A 138 17.40 -21.41 -8.49
CA LEU A 138 18.60 -20.63 -8.20
C LEU A 138 18.89 -19.69 -9.37
N PRO A 139 18.69 -18.36 -9.21
CA PRO A 139 19.02 -17.38 -10.24
C PRO A 139 20.55 -17.28 -10.46
N SER A 140 20.94 -16.65 -11.56
CA SER A 140 22.33 -16.41 -11.92
C SER A 140 23.05 -15.56 -10.87
N GLY A 141 24.32 -15.83 -10.62
CA GLY A 141 25.17 -15.10 -9.65
C GLY A 141 24.93 -15.46 -8.18
N VAL A 142 24.10 -16.46 -7.89
CA VAL A 142 23.87 -16.94 -6.52
C VAL A 142 25.10 -17.66 -5.99
N LYS A 143 25.45 -17.38 -4.73
CA LYS A 143 26.54 -18.02 -4.00
C LYS A 143 25.98 -19.05 -3.03
N ILE A 144 26.49 -20.28 -3.11
CA ILE A 144 26.06 -21.43 -2.33
C ILE A 144 27.27 -22.03 -1.60
N ASN A 145 27.15 -22.15 -0.28
CA ASN A 145 28.21 -22.71 0.56
C ASN A 145 27.89 -24.13 1.07
N LEU A 146 26.93 -24.80 0.43
CA LEU A 146 26.44 -26.11 0.83
C LEU A 146 27.02 -27.20 -0.06
N GLU A 147 27.11 -28.42 0.48
CA GLU A 147 27.48 -29.62 -0.24
C GLU A 147 26.25 -30.50 -0.53
N ASP A 148 26.31 -31.25 -1.64
CA ASP A 148 25.25 -32.19 -1.96
C ASP A 148 25.11 -33.26 -0.87
N GLY A 149 23.88 -33.54 -0.44
CA GLY A 149 23.61 -34.47 0.62
C GLY A 149 23.76 -33.95 2.06
N GLN A 150 24.12 -32.69 2.26
CA GLN A 150 24.24 -32.04 3.58
C GLN A 150 22.89 -31.99 4.29
N LEU A 151 22.88 -32.25 5.58
CA LEU A 151 21.71 -32.09 6.45
C LEU A 151 21.59 -30.62 6.90
N ILE A 152 20.42 -30.07 6.75
CA ILE A 152 20.13 -28.67 7.09
C ILE A 152 18.93 -28.61 8.02
N ASP A 153 18.98 -27.70 8.98
CA ASP A 153 17.87 -27.40 9.88
C ASP A 153 17.05 -26.23 9.36
N ALA A 154 15.77 -26.18 9.74
CA ALA A 154 14.89 -25.08 9.41
C ALA A 154 15.47 -23.72 9.88
N GLY A 155 15.31 -22.67 9.08
CA GLY A 155 15.88 -21.36 9.34
C GLY A 155 17.34 -21.19 8.90
N SER A 156 17.98 -22.21 8.33
CA SER A 156 19.35 -22.10 7.79
C SER A 156 19.35 -21.43 6.41
N ILE A 157 20.44 -20.72 6.10
CA ILE A 157 20.62 -20.06 4.79
C ILE A 157 21.06 -21.11 3.77
N LEU A 158 20.26 -21.32 2.73
CA LEU A 158 20.55 -22.21 1.62
C LEU A 158 21.47 -21.57 0.59
N ALA A 159 21.21 -20.34 0.23
CA ALA A 159 21.96 -19.60 -0.77
C ALA A 159 21.94 -18.11 -0.48
N LYS A 160 22.92 -17.39 -0.98
CA LYS A 160 23.02 -15.92 -0.88
C LYS A 160 23.02 -15.33 -2.28
N ILE A 161 22.06 -14.46 -2.56
CA ILE A 161 21.96 -13.72 -3.80
C ILE A 161 22.61 -12.36 -3.57
N PRO A 162 23.69 -11.98 -4.25
CA PRO A 162 24.26 -10.67 -4.12
C PRO A 162 23.26 -9.63 -4.63
N LYS A 163 23.02 -8.62 -3.81
CA LYS A 163 22.20 -7.48 -4.21
C LYS A 163 22.96 -6.72 -5.29
N ALA A 164 22.42 -6.68 -6.50
CA ALA A 164 22.94 -5.74 -7.49
C ALA A 164 22.83 -4.35 -6.87
N VAL A 165 23.96 -3.66 -6.73
CA VAL A 165 23.98 -2.26 -6.29
C VAL A 165 23.26 -1.50 -7.39
N SER A 166 21.95 -1.33 -7.25
CA SER A 166 21.20 -0.44 -8.12
C SER A 166 21.87 0.92 -7.97
N LYS A 167 22.33 1.48 -9.09
CA LYS A 167 22.74 2.89 -9.14
C LYS A 167 21.66 3.63 -8.36
N THR A 168 22.05 4.31 -7.29
CA THR A 168 21.17 5.12 -6.46
C THR A 168 20.30 5.90 -7.43
N SER A 169 19.05 5.48 -7.59
CA SER A 169 18.07 6.26 -8.31
C SER A 169 18.05 7.60 -7.58
N ASP A 170 18.10 8.67 -8.34
CA ASP A 170 18.08 10.04 -7.82
C ASP A 170 16.81 10.21 -6.98
N ILE A 171 16.91 9.77 -5.71
CA ILE A 171 15.82 9.91 -4.76
C ILE A 171 15.80 11.39 -4.44
N THR A 172 14.85 12.12 -5.03
CA THR A 172 14.56 13.48 -4.61
C THR A 172 14.31 13.43 -3.10
N GLY A 173 15.33 13.76 -2.33
CA GLY A 173 15.28 13.76 -0.87
C GLY A 173 14.88 15.13 -0.32
N GLY A 174 14.62 15.19 0.98
CA GLY A 174 14.32 16.42 1.66
C GLY A 174 12.93 17.01 1.38
N LEU A 175 12.80 18.33 1.48
CA LEU A 175 11.52 19.04 1.34
C LEU A 175 10.79 18.81 0.00
N PRO A 176 11.47 18.69 -1.16
CA PRO A 176 10.79 18.34 -2.42
C PRO A 176 10.03 17.02 -2.34
N ARG A 177 10.57 16.02 -1.64
CA ARG A 177 9.87 14.74 -1.45
C ARG A 177 8.57 14.89 -0.66
N VAL A 178 8.56 15.75 0.36
CA VAL A 178 7.34 16.04 1.14
C VAL A 178 6.28 16.69 0.25
N ALA A 179 6.68 17.63 -0.62
CA ALA A 179 5.78 18.25 -1.56
C ALA A 179 5.18 17.23 -2.55
N ASP A 180 6.00 16.32 -3.10
CA ASP A 180 5.54 15.25 -3.99
C ASP A 180 4.57 14.29 -3.31
N LEU A 181 4.81 13.96 -2.04
CA LEU A 181 3.91 13.11 -1.25
C LEU A 181 2.54 13.79 -1.04
N PHE A 182 2.51 15.07 -0.65
CA PHE A 182 1.24 15.79 -0.46
C PHE A 182 0.51 16.10 -1.78
N GLU A 183 1.22 16.19 -2.90
CA GLU A 183 0.59 16.29 -4.23
C GLU A 183 0.22 14.91 -4.81
N ALA A 184 0.49 13.83 -4.08
CA ALA A 184 0.25 12.44 -4.52
C ALA A 184 0.84 12.15 -5.91
N ARG A 185 2.02 12.71 -6.21
CA ARG A 185 2.70 12.50 -7.50
C ARG A 185 3.25 11.10 -7.59
N LYS A 186 3.08 10.49 -8.77
CA LYS A 186 3.67 9.18 -9.08
C LYS A 186 5.16 9.37 -9.35
N ALA A 187 6.00 8.61 -8.66
CA ALA A 187 7.43 8.54 -8.97
C ALA A 187 7.63 7.88 -10.34
N LYS A 188 8.66 8.28 -11.08
CA LYS A 188 8.97 7.71 -12.41
C LYS A 188 9.21 6.21 -12.35
N ASP A 189 9.99 5.77 -11.35
CA ASP A 189 10.41 4.38 -11.16
C ASP A 189 9.83 3.81 -9.86
N HIS A 190 8.50 3.92 -9.70
CA HIS A 190 7.82 3.42 -8.51
C HIS A 190 7.93 1.91 -8.37
N ALA A 191 7.91 1.41 -7.14
CA ALA A 191 7.87 -0.01 -6.82
C ALA A 191 6.64 -0.67 -7.45
N ILE A 192 6.79 -1.90 -7.92
CA ILE A 192 5.69 -2.73 -8.38
C ILE A 192 5.28 -3.61 -7.21
N LEU A 193 3.99 -3.59 -6.87
CA LEU A 193 3.40 -4.39 -5.80
C LEU A 193 2.58 -5.54 -6.36
N ALA A 194 2.54 -6.66 -5.64
CA ALA A 194 1.68 -7.79 -5.99
C ALA A 194 0.19 -7.40 -5.86
N GLU A 195 -0.59 -7.67 -6.91
CA GLU A 195 -2.03 -7.36 -6.92
C GLU A 195 -2.85 -8.46 -6.25
N THR A 196 -2.41 -9.70 -6.38
CA THR A 196 -3.08 -10.90 -5.85
C THR A 196 -2.14 -11.71 -4.97
N VAL A 197 -2.71 -12.58 -4.16
CA VAL A 197 -1.98 -13.61 -3.40
C VAL A 197 -1.77 -14.79 -4.31
N GLY A 198 -0.58 -15.39 -4.33
CA GLY A 198 -0.35 -16.60 -5.11
C GLY A 198 1.13 -16.94 -5.29
N VAL A 199 1.38 -17.96 -6.09
CA VAL A 199 2.72 -18.43 -6.42
C VAL A 199 3.21 -17.74 -7.69
N VAL A 200 4.42 -17.19 -7.63
CA VAL A 200 5.07 -16.50 -8.75
C VAL A 200 5.64 -17.52 -9.71
N SER A 201 5.44 -17.30 -11.01
CA SER A 201 6.12 -18.01 -12.08
C SER A 201 6.54 -17.04 -13.19
N PHE A 202 7.65 -17.34 -13.86
CA PHE A 202 8.13 -16.53 -14.98
C PHE A 202 7.76 -17.18 -16.30
N GLY A 203 7.05 -16.43 -17.15
CA GLY A 203 6.72 -16.82 -18.51
C GLY A 203 7.84 -16.47 -19.51
N SER A 204 7.60 -16.80 -20.78
CA SER A 204 8.54 -16.49 -21.86
C SER A 204 8.84 -14.98 -21.91
N PRO A 205 10.10 -14.55 -21.85
CA PRO A 205 10.46 -13.15 -21.89
C PRO A 205 10.15 -12.55 -23.28
N THR A 206 9.66 -11.33 -23.29
CA THR A 206 9.56 -10.50 -24.50
C THR A 206 10.84 -9.69 -24.71
N LYS A 207 11.03 -9.10 -25.89
CA LYS A 207 12.27 -8.33 -26.22
C LYS A 207 12.66 -7.25 -25.20
N SER A 208 11.71 -6.67 -24.47
CA SER A 208 11.96 -5.58 -23.54
C SER A 208 11.38 -5.79 -22.13
N LYS A 209 10.54 -6.82 -21.93
CA LYS A 209 9.85 -7.05 -20.66
C LYS A 209 9.92 -8.52 -20.24
N VAL A 210 10.04 -8.75 -18.95
CA VAL A 210 9.85 -10.06 -18.33
C VAL A 210 8.36 -10.23 -18.03
N ARG A 211 7.81 -11.36 -18.46
CA ARG A 211 6.44 -11.75 -18.12
C ARG A 211 6.46 -12.50 -16.81
N MET A 212 5.77 -11.97 -15.82
CA MET A 212 5.59 -12.60 -14.51
C MET A 212 4.12 -12.98 -14.35
N LEU A 213 3.87 -14.18 -13.90
CA LEU A 213 2.54 -14.72 -13.64
C LEU A 213 2.41 -15.00 -12.16
N ILE A 214 1.32 -14.58 -11.57
CA ILE A 214 0.96 -14.92 -10.18
C ILE A 214 -0.27 -15.81 -10.27
N THR A 215 -0.12 -17.07 -9.87
CA THR A 215 -1.20 -18.05 -9.85
C THR A 215 -1.78 -18.13 -8.46
N ASN A 216 -3.06 -17.84 -8.33
CA ASN A 216 -3.80 -17.94 -7.07
C ASN A 216 -4.17 -19.41 -6.77
N ASP A 217 -4.53 -19.70 -5.52
CA ASP A 217 -5.00 -21.05 -5.11
C ASP A 217 -6.25 -21.50 -5.89
N ASP A 218 -7.08 -20.54 -6.35
CA ASP A 218 -8.27 -20.77 -7.16
C ASP A 218 -7.95 -21.07 -8.65
N GLY A 219 -6.68 -20.98 -9.07
CA GLY A 219 -6.23 -21.17 -10.44
C GLY A 219 -6.29 -19.93 -11.34
N ASP A 220 -6.69 -18.78 -10.80
CA ASP A 220 -6.67 -17.53 -11.55
C ASP A 220 -5.22 -17.04 -11.71
N VAL A 221 -4.88 -16.65 -12.93
CA VAL A 221 -3.53 -16.18 -13.27
C VAL A 221 -3.55 -14.68 -13.55
N THR A 222 -2.85 -13.94 -12.73
CA THR A 222 -2.62 -12.50 -12.92
C THR A 222 -1.28 -12.30 -13.63
N GLU A 223 -1.32 -11.67 -14.82
CA GLU A 223 -0.12 -11.41 -15.61
C GLU A 223 0.41 -10.00 -15.37
N MET A 224 1.71 -9.89 -15.10
CA MET A 224 2.42 -8.62 -14.92
C MET A 224 3.62 -8.53 -15.85
N MET A 225 3.75 -7.38 -16.54
CA MET A 225 4.85 -7.10 -17.48
C MET A 225 5.86 -6.13 -16.85
N ILE A 226 7.05 -6.65 -16.51
CA ILE A 226 8.11 -5.89 -15.84
C ILE A 226 9.24 -5.62 -16.84
N HIS A 227 9.76 -4.40 -16.90
CA HIS A 227 10.89 -4.07 -17.76
C HIS A 227 12.17 -4.76 -17.31
N HIS A 228 13.00 -5.25 -18.26
CA HIS A 228 14.26 -5.95 -18.00
C HIS A 228 15.28 -5.18 -17.14
N TRP A 229 15.26 -3.85 -17.20
CA TRP A 229 16.17 -3.01 -16.42
C TRP A 229 15.80 -2.89 -14.94
N ARG A 230 14.62 -3.36 -14.54
CA ARG A 230 14.16 -3.35 -13.15
C ARG A 230 14.65 -4.59 -12.41
N ALA A 231 15.22 -4.39 -11.24
CA ALA A 231 15.55 -5.49 -10.35
C ALA A 231 14.25 -6.12 -9.82
N ILE A 232 14.12 -7.42 -10.00
CA ILE A 232 13.00 -8.21 -9.49
C ILE A 232 13.48 -8.89 -8.22
N ASN A 233 12.73 -8.73 -7.13
CA ASN A 233 13.09 -9.23 -5.80
C ASN A 233 12.42 -10.58 -5.46
N VAL A 234 11.57 -11.07 -6.33
CA VAL A 234 10.84 -12.33 -6.16
C VAL A 234 11.41 -13.42 -7.07
N PHE A 235 11.30 -14.66 -6.66
CA PHE A 235 11.84 -15.81 -7.36
C PHE A 235 10.74 -16.72 -7.89
N ASP A 236 11.11 -17.56 -8.85
CA ASP A 236 10.19 -18.55 -9.41
C ASP A 236 9.79 -19.56 -8.33
N GLY A 237 8.50 -19.84 -8.19
CA GLY A 237 7.94 -20.72 -7.15
C GLY A 237 7.73 -20.07 -5.77
N GLU A 238 8.04 -18.78 -5.62
CA GLU A 238 7.83 -18.04 -4.35
C GLU A 238 6.37 -17.64 -4.18
N THR A 239 5.84 -17.75 -2.96
CA THR A 239 4.50 -17.26 -2.62
C THR A 239 4.56 -15.79 -2.23
N VAL A 240 3.73 -14.97 -2.84
CA VAL A 240 3.60 -13.52 -2.55
C VAL A 240 2.24 -13.22 -1.96
N GLU A 241 2.20 -12.28 -1.04
CA GLU A 241 0.97 -11.72 -0.48
C GLU A 241 0.59 -10.42 -1.20
N LYS A 242 -0.70 -10.05 -1.14
CA LYS A 242 -1.19 -8.80 -1.73
C LYS A 242 -0.47 -7.59 -1.12
N GLY A 243 0.19 -6.79 -1.96
CA GLY A 243 0.96 -5.63 -1.54
C GLY A 243 2.44 -5.89 -1.30
N ASP A 244 2.94 -7.12 -1.50
CA ASP A 244 4.36 -7.41 -1.45
C ASP A 244 5.12 -6.74 -2.59
N VAL A 245 6.37 -6.36 -2.31
CA VAL A 245 7.23 -5.65 -3.27
C VAL A 245 7.85 -6.64 -4.23
N ILE A 246 7.45 -6.54 -5.48
CA ILE A 246 8.01 -7.34 -6.58
C ILE A 246 9.27 -6.71 -7.13
N SER A 247 9.26 -5.40 -7.34
CA SER A 247 10.40 -4.65 -7.86
C SER A 247 10.70 -3.45 -6.97
N ASP A 248 11.98 -3.23 -6.68
CA ASP A 248 12.43 -2.11 -5.86
C ASP A 248 12.06 -0.75 -6.47
N GLY A 249 11.80 0.20 -5.61
CA GLY A 249 11.48 1.58 -5.94
C GLY A 249 10.72 2.30 -4.83
N PRO A 250 10.51 3.61 -4.95
CA PRO A 250 9.63 4.34 -4.05
C PRO A 250 8.19 3.87 -4.22
N TYR A 251 7.48 3.66 -3.12
CA TYR A 251 6.08 3.25 -3.17
C TYR A 251 5.22 4.32 -3.82
N ASN A 252 4.26 3.89 -4.65
CA ASN A 252 3.22 4.74 -5.18
C ASN A 252 2.05 4.80 -4.20
N PRO A 253 1.69 5.98 -3.65
CA PRO A 253 0.60 6.11 -2.70
C PRO A 253 -0.75 5.60 -3.22
N HIS A 254 -1.01 5.74 -4.52
CA HIS A 254 -2.24 5.27 -5.15
C HIS A 254 -2.36 3.73 -5.12
N ASP A 255 -1.24 3.02 -5.34
CA ASP A 255 -1.23 1.55 -5.32
C ASP A 255 -1.39 1.03 -3.89
N ILE A 256 -0.79 1.71 -2.91
CA ILE A 256 -0.99 1.39 -1.48
C ILE A 256 -2.48 1.52 -1.11
N LEU A 257 -3.13 2.61 -1.53
CA LEU A 257 -4.56 2.81 -1.25
C LEU A 257 -5.42 1.71 -1.88
N ARG A 258 -5.13 1.36 -3.14
CA ARG A 258 -5.90 0.37 -3.89
C ARG A 258 -5.73 -1.04 -3.33
N LEU A 259 -4.52 -1.41 -2.93
CA LEU A 259 -4.18 -2.78 -2.52
C LEU A 259 -4.30 -3.00 -1.01
N LEU A 260 -3.78 -2.09 -0.21
CA LEU A 260 -3.64 -2.25 1.25
C LEU A 260 -4.66 -1.41 2.04
N GLY A 261 -5.34 -0.46 1.39
CA GLY A 261 -6.38 0.34 2.00
C GLY A 261 -5.92 1.64 2.66
N VAL A 262 -6.87 2.31 3.34
CA VAL A 262 -6.70 3.67 3.87
C VAL A 262 -5.71 3.73 5.03
N GLU A 263 -5.75 2.75 5.94
CA GLU A 263 -4.91 2.71 7.13
C GLU A 263 -3.42 2.56 6.75
N ALA A 264 -3.11 1.63 5.86
CA ALA A 264 -1.75 1.42 5.37
C ALA A 264 -1.21 2.66 4.66
N LEU A 265 -2.03 3.33 3.85
CA LEU A 265 -1.67 4.59 3.20
C LEU A 265 -1.39 5.69 4.21
N ALA A 266 -2.26 5.88 5.21
CA ALA A 266 -2.09 6.93 6.23
C ALA A 266 -0.78 6.71 7.01
N ASN A 267 -0.54 5.48 7.46
CA ASN A 267 0.70 5.11 8.14
C ASN A 267 1.94 5.33 7.27
N TYR A 268 1.87 4.98 5.97
CA TYR A 268 2.95 5.22 5.02
C TYR A 268 3.24 6.71 4.87
N MET A 269 2.22 7.54 4.62
CA MET A 269 2.37 8.99 4.43
C MET A 269 2.96 9.66 5.67
N VAL A 270 2.44 9.35 6.86
CA VAL A 270 2.95 9.90 8.13
C VAL A 270 4.42 9.50 8.32
N ARG A 271 4.75 8.23 8.10
CA ARG A 271 6.12 7.72 8.25
C ARG A 271 7.10 8.40 7.30
N GLU A 272 6.77 8.49 6.02
CA GLU A 272 7.66 9.10 5.02
C GLU A 272 7.89 10.59 5.30
N VAL A 273 6.84 11.34 5.59
CA VAL A 273 6.94 12.77 5.91
C VAL A 273 7.75 12.99 7.21
N GLN A 274 7.47 12.22 8.25
CA GLN A 274 8.21 12.28 9.52
C GLN A 274 9.69 11.92 9.35
N ASN A 275 10.01 10.94 8.52
CA ASN A 275 11.41 10.58 8.24
C ASN A 275 12.18 11.76 7.65
N VAL A 276 11.60 12.48 6.69
CA VAL A 276 12.24 13.67 6.11
C VAL A 276 12.47 14.76 7.15
N TYR A 277 11.47 15.06 7.98
CA TYR A 277 11.60 16.09 9.02
C TYR A 277 12.57 15.68 10.13
N ARG A 278 12.57 14.42 10.55
CA ARG A 278 13.51 13.91 11.56
C ARG A 278 14.96 13.96 11.08
N LEU A 279 15.23 13.68 9.83
CA LEU A 279 16.57 13.82 9.24
C LEU A 279 17.06 15.27 9.27
N GLN A 280 16.15 16.24 9.24
CA GLN A 280 16.47 17.68 9.39
C GLN A 280 16.44 18.16 10.84
N GLY A 281 16.25 17.27 11.83
CA GLY A 281 16.21 17.61 13.25
C GLY A 281 14.90 18.28 13.70
N VAL A 282 13.88 18.35 12.84
CA VAL A 282 12.59 18.97 13.14
C VAL A 282 11.63 17.92 13.73
N LYS A 283 11.05 18.23 14.90
CA LYS A 283 10.05 17.38 15.56
C LYS A 283 8.65 17.95 15.31
N ILE A 284 7.81 17.18 14.63
CA ILE A 284 6.42 17.53 14.34
C ILE A 284 5.51 16.44 14.90
N SER A 285 4.34 16.80 15.43
CA SER A 285 3.34 15.81 15.85
C SER A 285 2.66 15.19 14.63
N ASP A 286 2.43 13.89 14.68
CA ASP A 286 1.78 13.12 13.60
C ASP A 286 0.40 13.68 13.24
N LYS A 287 -0.32 14.24 14.22
CA LYS A 287 -1.66 14.81 14.03
C LYS A 287 -1.74 15.88 12.94
N HIS A 288 -0.68 16.67 12.75
CA HIS A 288 -0.65 17.69 11.71
C HIS A 288 -0.62 17.07 10.30
N ILE A 289 0.10 15.97 10.14
CA ILE A 289 0.19 15.22 8.88
C ILE A 289 -1.11 14.45 8.65
N GLU A 290 -1.63 13.79 9.67
CA GLU A 290 -2.88 13.02 9.62
C GLU A 290 -4.07 13.88 9.19
N VAL A 291 -4.17 15.13 9.67
CA VAL A 291 -5.23 16.06 9.25
C VAL A 291 -5.15 16.35 7.75
N VAL A 292 -3.95 16.53 7.20
CA VAL A 292 -3.76 16.77 5.76
C VAL A 292 -4.13 15.53 4.97
N VAL A 293 -3.64 14.35 5.37
CA VAL A 293 -3.96 13.06 4.71
C VAL A 293 -5.46 12.79 4.74
N LYS A 294 -6.15 13.11 5.84
CA LYS A 294 -7.62 12.99 5.93
C LYS A 294 -8.32 13.85 4.85
N GLN A 295 -7.85 15.06 4.60
CA GLN A 295 -8.41 15.90 3.53
C GLN A 295 -8.12 15.36 2.12
N MET A 296 -6.95 14.77 1.90
CA MET A 296 -6.59 14.11 0.64
C MET A 296 -7.48 12.90 0.31
N LEU A 297 -8.04 12.25 1.34
CA LEU A 297 -8.90 11.05 1.23
C LEU A 297 -10.40 11.35 1.35
N ARG A 298 -10.79 12.61 1.24
CA ARG A 298 -12.18 13.04 1.42
C ARG A 298 -13.12 12.57 0.31
N LYS A 299 -12.60 12.41 -0.90
CA LYS A 299 -13.37 12.06 -2.10
C LYS A 299 -13.32 10.55 -2.40
N VAL A 300 -14.38 10.11 -3.05
CA VAL A 300 -14.53 8.74 -3.57
C VAL A 300 -14.94 8.80 -5.03
N GLU A 301 -14.58 7.78 -5.78
CA GLU A 301 -15.03 7.55 -7.15
C GLU A 301 -16.11 6.46 -7.13
N ILE A 302 -17.21 6.70 -7.82
CA ILE A 302 -18.33 5.79 -7.90
C ILE A 302 -18.06 4.78 -9.01
N ILE A 303 -18.01 3.50 -8.64
CA ILE A 303 -17.80 2.40 -9.60
C ILE A 303 -19.16 1.96 -10.15
N ASP A 304 -20.12 1.74 -9.25
CA ASP A 304 -21.47 1.35 -9.60
C ASP A 304 -22.47 2.23 -8.81
N ASN A 305 -23.38 2.85 -9.53
CA ASN A 305 -24.32 3.80 -8.95
C ASN A 305 -25.51 3.13 -8.23
N GLY A 306 -25.74 1.82 -8.41
CA GLY A 306 -26.92 1.16 -7.87
C GLY A 306 -28.20 1.92 -8.19
N ASP A 307 -29.13 2.02 -7.22
CA ASP A 307 -30.38 2.77 -7.35
C ASP A 307 -30.27 4.26 -6.96
N SER A 308 -29.07 4.85 -7.11
CA SER A 308 -28.83 6.25 -6.79
C SER A 308 -28.88 7.15 -8.03
N HIS A 309 -28.87 8.47 -7.80
CA HIS A 309 -28.82 9.49 -8.85
C HIS A 309 -27.39 9.83 -9.33
N TYR A 310 -26.37 9.18 -8.74
CA TYR A 310 -24.98 9.40 -9.15
C TYR A 310 -24.67 8.73 -10.48
N VAL A 311 -23.63 9.22 -11.15
CA VAL A 311 -23.16 8.66 -12.43
C VAL A 311 -21.89 7.83 -12.17
N ASN A 312 -21.74 6.72 -12.89
CA ASN A 312 -20.53 5.89 -12.82
C ASN A 312 -19.31 6.71 -13.26
N GLY A 313 -18.21 6.66 -12.46
CA GLY A 313 -17.02 7.48 -12.64
C GLY A 313 -17.10 8.89 -12.03
N GLU A 314 -18.22 9.26 -11.42
CA GLU A 314 -18.36 10.54 -10.74
C GLU A 314 -17.58 10.56 -9.42
N THR A 315 -16.97 11.72 -9.09
CA THR A 315 -16.30 11.94 -7.81
C THR A 315 -17.23 12.64 -6.82
N ALA A 316 -17.56 11.93 -5.73
CA ALA A 316 -18.43 12.42 -4.67
C ALA A 316 -17.72 12.50 -3.31
N GLU A 317 -18.31 13.19 -2.34
CA GLU A 317 -17.81 13.16 -0.97
C GLU A 317 -18.17 11.86 -0.28
N PHE A 318 -17.18 11.26 0.39
CA PHE A 318 -17.36 10.00 1.11
C PHE A 318 -18.55 10.02 2.09
N VAL A 319 -18.68 11.10 2.84
CA VAL A 319 -19.75 11.23 3.86
C VAL A 319 -21.12 11.17 3.20
N HIS A 320 -21.32 11.88 2.09
CA HIS A 320 -22.60 11.91 1.37
C HIS A 320 -22.96 10.55 0.78
N VAL A 321 -21.97 9.85 0.22
CA VAL A 321 -22.18 8.50 -0.34
C VAL A 321 -22.53 7.49 0.75
N VAL A 322 -21.86 7.54 1.89
CA VAL A 322 -22.17 6.65 3.04
C VAL A 322 -23.55 6.91 3.60
N ASP A 323 -23.95 8.19 3.74
CA ASP A 323 -25.29 8.54 4.25
C ASP A 323 -26.37 8.14 3.23
N LYS A 324 -26.09 8.26 1.94
CA LYS A 324 -27.00 7.79 0.89
C LYS A 324 -27.14 6.27 0.91
N ASN A 325 -26.03 5.53 1.07
CA ASN A 325 -26.09 4.07 1.20
C ASN A 325 -26.91 3.61 2.41
N LYS A 326 -26.80 4.32 3.54
CA LYS A 326 -27.69 4.03 4.71
C LYS A 326 -29.16 4.19 4.36
N GLN A 327 -29.52 5.23 3.58
CA GLN A 327 -30.90 5.46 3.13
C GLN A 327 -31.36 4.38 2.14
N LEU A 328 -30.54 4.01 1.15
CA LEU A 328 -30.84 2.95 0.18
C LEU A 328 -31.02 1.60 0.87
N LYS A 329 -30.15 1.27 1.82
CA LYS A 329 -30.24 0.05 2.62
C LYS A 329 -31.55 -0.01 3.44
N ALA A 330 -31.95 1.11 4.03
CA ALA A 330 -33.25 1.20 4.75
C ALA A 330 -34.43 0.99 3.80
N GLN A 331 -34.30 1.36 2.51
CA GLN A 331 -35.32 1.18 1.47
C GLN A 331 -35.22 -0.18 0.75
N LYS A 332 -34.24 -1.05 1.11
CA LYS A 332 -33.96 -2.34 0.46
C LYS A 332 -33.65 -2.18 -1.04
N LYS A 333 -32.94 -1.12 -1.41
CA LYS A 333 -32.45 -0.83 -2.75
C LYS A 333 -30.95 -1.15 -2.87
N ASP A 334 -30.46 -1.25 -4.10
CA ASP A 334 -29.07 -1.54 -4.36
C ASP A 334 -28.15 -0.40 -3.90
N GLU A 335 -27.10 -0.76 -3.16
CA GLU A 335 -26.13 0.18 -2.59
C GLU A 335 -25.15 0.66 -3.65
N ILE A 336 -24.61 1.88 -3.46
CA ILE A 336 -23.56 2.45 -4.30
C ILE A 336 -22.25 1.75 -3.99
N VAL A 337 -21.57 1.22 -5.02
CA VAL A 337 -20.21 0.69 -4.91
C VAL A 337 -19.23 1.82 -5.27
N PHE A 338 -18.30 2.08 -4.37
CA PHE A 338 -17.34 3.17 -4.52
C PHE A 338 -15.94 2.77 -4.12
N GLN A 339 -14.94 3.44 -4.70
CA GLN A 339 -13.53 3.31 -4.34
C GLN A 339 -13.01 4.61 -3.75
N ARG A 340 -12.14 4.51 -2.72
CA ARG A 340 -11.46 5.68 -2.16
C ARG A 340 -10.48 6.27 -3.17
N LEU A 341 -10.51 7.59 -3.31
CA LEU A 341 -9.64 8.33 -4.20
C LEU A 341 -8.65 9.14 -3.39
N LEU A 342 -7.35 9.03 -3.74
CA LEU A 342 -6.32 9.89 -3.18
C LEU A 342 -6.13 11.10 -4.09
N MET A 343 -6.34 12.28 -3.55
CA MET A 343 -6.11 13.55 -4.27
C MET A 343 -4.93 14.29 -3.68
N GLY A 344 -4.10 14.90 -4.53
CA GLY A 344 -3.12 15.90 -4.08
C GLY A 344 -3.81 17.09 -3.42
N ILE A 345 -3.11 17.79 -2.51
CA ILE A 345 -3.69 18.90 -1.75
C ILE A 345 -4.23 20.01 -2.66
N THR A 346 -3.55 20.31 -3.76
CA THR A 346 -3.99 21.32 -4.75
C THR A 346 -5.31 20.91 -5.39
N LYS A 347 -5.41 19.66 -5.88
CA LYS A 347 -6.63 19.14 -6.50
C LYS A 347 -7.77 19.02 -5.48
N ALA A 348 -7.48 18.58 -4.26
CA ALA A 348 -8.45 18.51 -3.17
C ALA A 348 -9.01 19.88 -2.80
N SER A 349 -8.17 20.93 -2.82
CA SER A 349 -8.59 22.31 -2.53
C SER A 349 -9.46 22.92 -3.63
N LEU A 350 -9.24 22.54 -4.89
CA LEU A 350 -10.06 23.01 -6.02
C LEU A 350 -11.39 22.24 -6.15
N SER A 351 -11.44 21.00 -5.67
CA SER A 351 -12.64 20.15 -5.73
C SER A 351 -13.55 20.24 -4.50
N THR A 352 -13.47 21.35 -3.75
CA THR A 352 -14.34 21.61 -2.59
C THR A 352 -15.76 21.93 -3.02
N GLU A 353 -16.75 21.75 -2.12
CA GLU A 353 -18.15 22.15 -2.37
C GLU A 353 -18.31 23.65 -2.56
N SER A 354 -17.52 24.44 -1.81
CA SER A 354 -17.53 25.89 -1.91
C SER A 354 -16.72 26.38 -3.13
N PHE A 355 -17.43 26.89 -4.14
CA PHE A 355 -16.77 27.48 -5.29
C PHE A 355 -16.08 28.82 -4.96
N ILE A 356 -16.54 29.55 -3.95
CA ILE A 356 -15.90 30.79 -3.47
C ILE A 356 -14.51 30.48 -2.91
N SER A 357 -14.42 29.43 -2.09
CA SER A 357 -13.15 28.97 -1.53
C SER A 357 -12.18 28.50 -2.61
N ALA A 358 -12.66 27.72 -3.56
CA ALA A 358 -11.86 27.23 -4.68
C ALA A 358 -11.36 28.38 -5.57
N ALA A 359 -12.23 29.29 -5.95
CA ALA A 359 -11.89 30.44 -6.79
C ALA A 359 -10.87 31.40 -6.16
N SER A 360 -10.87 31.51 -4.83
CA SER A 360 -9.88 32.32 -4.11
C SER A 360 -8.49 31.69 -3.99
N PHE A 361 -8.34 30.42 -4.38
CA PHE A 361 -7.06 29.70 -4.32
C PHE A 361 -6.30 29.73 -5.65
N GLN A 362 -6.85 29.16 -6.70
CA GLN A 362 -6.26 29.10 -8.05
C GLN A 362 -7.36 29.02 -9.10
N GLU A 363 -7.01 29.28 -10.37
CA GLU A 363 -7.91 29.17 -11.53
C GLU A 363 -9.24 29.92 -11.37
N THR A 364 -9.19 31.12 -10.82
CA THR A 364 -10.36 31.92 -10.44
C THR A 364 -11.42 32.04 -11.54
N THR A 365 -11.02 32.38 -12.76
CA THR A 365 -11.94 32.53 -13.89
C THR A 365 -12.61 31.24 -14.29
N ARG A 366 -11.85 30.12 -14.34
CA ARG A 366 -12.38 28.81 -14.69
C ARG A 366 -13.41 28.32 -13.67
N VAL A 367 -13.07 28.40 -12.37
CA VAL A 367 -13.94 27.97 -11.28
C VAL A 367 -15.24 28.77 -11.24
N LEU A 368 -15.15 30.12 -11.38
CA LEU A 368 -16.33 30.98 -11.38
C LEU A 368 -17.21 30.75 -12.61
N THR A 369 -16.61 30.57 -13.79
CA THR A 369 -17.36 30.26 -15.02
C THR A 369 -18.10 28.94 -14.90
N GLU A 370 -17.42 27.90 -14.42
CA GLU A 370 -18.02 26.58 -14.21
C GLU A 370 -19.16 26.63 -13.17
N ALA A 371 -18.95 27.31 -12.05
CA ALA A 371 -19.96 27.48 -11.02
C ALA A 371 -21.19 28.25 -11.52
N SER A 372 -20.97 29.27 -12.39
CA SER A 372 -22.04 30.05 -13.01
C SER A 372 -22.87 29.24 -14.00
N ILE A 373 -22.20 28.45 -14.86
CA ILE A 373 -22.87 27.60 -15.87
C ILE A 373 -23.69 26.47 -15.16
N THR A 374 -23.14 25.88 -14.09
CA THR A 374 -23.80 24.80 -13.35
C THR A 374 -24.79 25.31 -12.30
N GLY A 375 -24.92 26.63 -12.11
CA GLY A 375 -25.84 27.22 -11.13
C GLY A 375 -25.53 26.80 -9.68
N ARG A 376 -24.25 26.64 -9.32
CA ARG A 376 -23.86 26.19 -7.98
C ARG A 376 -24.24 27.22 -6.91
N VAL A 377 -24.70 26.73 -5.78
CA VAL A 377 -25.02 27.52 -4.58
C VAL A 377 -24.00 27.20 -3.49
N ASP A 378 -23.43 28.25 -2.87
CA ASP A 378 -22.53 28.10 -1.74
C ASP A 378 -23.25 28.37 -0.42
N ASP A 379 -23.27 27.35 0.45
CA ASP A 379 -23.94 27.42 1.75
C ASP A 379 -23.18 28.23 2.81
N LEU A 380 -21.99 28.73 2.49
CA LEU A 380 -21.13 29.50 3.41
C LEU A 380 -20.83 28.75 4.73
N ARG A 381 -20.52 27.45 4.65
CA ARG A 381 -20.25 26.63 5.83
C ARG A 381 -18.83 26.79 6.37
N GLY A 382 -17.87 27.17 5.53
CA GLY A 382 -16.46 27.32 5.87
C GLY A 382 -16.13 28.69 6.45
N LEU A 383 -14.86 28.84 6.86
CA LEU A 383 -14.36 30.12 7.39
C LEU A 383 -14.05 31.09 6.25
N LYS A 384 -13.39 30.60 5.20
CA LYS A 384 -12.85 31.39 4.09
C LYS A 384 -13.95 32.10 3.30
N GLU A 385 -15.04 31.41 3.00
CA GLU A 385 -16.20 31.93 2.28
C GLU A 385 -16.85 33.11 3.03
N ASN A 386 -17.03 32.92 4.35
CA ASN A 386 -17.62 33.98 5.19
C ASN A 386 -16.73 35.19 5.30
N VAL A 387 -15.40 35.01 5.38
CA VAL A 387 -14.45 36.13 5.39
C VAL A 387 -14.48 36.92 4.07
N ILE A 388 -14.50 36.20 2.94
CA ILE A 388 -14.54 36.85 1.61
C ILE A 388 -15.81 37.66 1.41
N VAL A 389 -16.96 37.12 1.88
CA VAL A 389 -18.27 37.80 1.77
C VAL A 389 -18.47 38.88 2.84
N GLY A 390 -17.56 39.01 3.82
CA GLY A 390 -17.66 39.98 4.91
C GLY A 390 -18.67 39.61 5.99
N ARG A 391 -18.96 38.34 6.17
CA ARG A 391 -19.85 37.80 7.21
C ARG A 391 -19.08 37.33 8.43
N LEU A 392 -19.77 37.20 9.56
CA LEU A 392 -19.21 36.55 10.74
C LEU A 392 -18.84 35.10 10.44
N ILE A 393 -17.64 34.67 10.86
CA ILE A 393 -17.18 33.30 10.69
C ILE A 393 -17.99 32.35 11.61
N PRO A 394 -18.26 31.10 11.19
CA PRO A 394 -18.99 30.11 11.99
C PRO A 394 -18.08 29.48 13.08
N ALA A 395 -17.30 30.31 13.77
CA ALA A 395 -16.41 29.90 14.87
C ALA A 395 -16.31 31.02 15.92
N GLY A 396 -15.94 30.70 17.13
CA GLY A 396 -15.85 31.66 18.24
C GLY A 396 -17.19 32.36 18.51
N THR A 397 -17.18 33.69 18.58
CA THR A 397 -18.40 34.49 18.87
C THR A 397 -19.43 34.42 17.75
N GLY A 398 -19.02 34.17 16.50
CA GLY A 398 -19.93 34.00 15.36
C GLY A 398 -20.66 32.65 15.35
N PHE A 399 -20.22 31.67 16.11
CA PHE A 399 -20.81 30.33 16.12
C PHE A 399 -22.29 30.33 16.53
N LYS A 400 -22.61 31.03 17.63
CA LYS A 400 -24.00 31.18 18.11
C LYS A 400 -24.88 31.84 17.07
N HIS A 401 -24.41 32.92 16.44
CA HIS A 401 -25.14 33.62 15.40
C HIS A 401 -25.48 32.71 14.21
N HIS A 402 -24.53 31.93 13.73
CA HIS A 402 -24.76 30.99 12.63
C HIS A 402 -25.69 29.82 13.03
N GLN A 403 -25.61 29.35 14.28
CA GLN A 403 -26.50 28.32 14.79
C GLN A 403 -27.96 28.79 14.89
N GLU A 404 -28.17 29.99 15.43
CA GLU A 404 -29.49 30.60 15.50
C GLU A 404 -30.08 30.86 14.10
N LYS A 405 -29.25 31.31 13.16
CA LYS A 405 -29.68 31.54 11.77
C LYS A 405 -30.08 30.24 11.07
N ARG A 406 -29.35 29.15 11.29
CA ARG A 406 -29.74 27.81 10.78
C ARG A 406 -31.05 27.34 11.38
N ARG A 407 -31.19 27.47 12.68
CA ARG A 407 -32.43 27.11 13.38
C ARG A 407 -33.65 27.87 12.83
N LYS A 408 -33.54 29.19 12.68
CA LYS A 408 -34.60 30.01 12.08
C LYS A 408 -34.93 29.63 10.64
N ARG A 409 -33.94 29.21 9.82
CA ARG A 409 -34.21 28.73 8.45
C ARG A 409 -34.96 27.40 8.44
N ILE A 410 -34.58 26.47 9.34
CA ILE A 410 -35.25 25.19 9.48
C ILE A 410 -36.69 25.41 9.93
N ASP A 411 -36.92 26.23 10.97
CA ASP A 411 -38.24 26.55 11.48
C ASP A 411 -39.11 27.23 10.38
N ALA A 412 -38.53 28.14 9.59
CA ALA A 412 -39.23 28.78 8.48
C ALA A 412 -39.57 27.81 7.33
N SER A 413 -38.71 26.84 7.04
CA SER A 413 -38.99 25.82 6.02
C SER A 413 -40.10 24.84 6.48
N PHE A 414 -40.11 24.49 7.75
CA PHE A 414 -41.21 23.69 8.31
C PHE A 414 -42.57 24.43 8.29
N MET A 415 -42.58 25.74 8.56
CA MET A 415 -43.80 26.53 8.45
C MET A 415 -44.31 26.58 7.00
N GLN A 416 -43.44 26.84 6.03
CA GLN A 416 -43.82 26.87 4.62
C GLN A 416 -44.36 25.54 4.10
N THR A 417 -43.80 24.42 4.55
CA THR A 417 -44.32 23.09 4.18
C THR A 417 -45.64 22.80 4.82
N SER A 418 -45.84 23.19 6.08
CA SER A 418 -47.12 23.01 6.76
C SER A 418 -48.22 23.88 6.16
N ASP A 419 -47.93 25.12 5.77
CA ASP A 419 -48.86 26.01 5.10
C ASP A 419 -49.26 25.48 3.71
N ALA A 420 -48.29 24.99 2.93
CA ALA A 420 -48.56 24.36 1.63
C ALA A 420 -49.37 23.06 1.75
N GLU A 421 -49.11 22.24 2.77
CA GLU A 421 -49.91 21.04 3.04
C GLU A 421 -51.36 21.38 3.48
N GLN A 422 -51.55 22.46 4.25
CA GLN A 422 -52.87 22.98 4.61
C GLN A 422 -53.61 23.55 3.41
N GLU A 423 -52.97 24.32 2.55
CA GLU A 423 -53.56 24.82 1.30
C GLU A 423 -53.95 23.67 0.36
N LEU A 424 -53.10 22.64 0.22
CA LEU A 424 -53.38 21.49 -0.61
C LEU A 424 -54.55 20.66 -0.06
N SER A 425 -54.64 20.52 1.28
CA SER A 425 -55.76 19.83 1.93
C SER A 425 -57.07 20.61 1.82
N ALA A 426 -57.01 21.92 1.86
CA ALA A 426 -58.17 22.78 1.64
C ALA A 426 -58.68 22.69 0.18
N GLN A 427 -57.79 22.73 -0.80
CA GLN A 427 -58.16 22.57 -2.22
C GLN A 427 -58.74 21.16 -2.50
N LEU A 428 -58.19 20.10 -1.89
CA LEU A 428 -58.73 18.75 -2.03
C LEU A 428 -60.13 18.64 -1.42
N SER A 429 -60.38 19.30 -0.29
CA SER A 429 -61.72 19.31 0.33
C SER A 429 -62.76 20.09 -0.48
N GLU A 430 -62.37 21.17 -1.15
CA GLU A 430 -63.21 21.92 -2.07
C GLU A 430 -63.59 21.08 -3.32
N VAL A 431 -62.62 20.38 -3.93
CA VAL A 431 -62.85 19.49 -5.06
C VAL A 431 -63.74 18.29 -4.69
N GLU A 432 -63.66 17.75 -3.45
CA GLU A 432 -64.55 16.67 -2.97
C GLU A 432 -65.96 17.16 -2.71
N VAL A 433 -66.16 18.43 -2.40
CA VAL A 433 -67.51 19.04 -2.22
C VAL A 433 -68.15 19.28 -3.58
N GLU A 434 -67.42 19.82 -4.56
CA GLU A 434 -67.91 20.01 -5.94
C GLU A 434 -68.19 18.70 -6.69
N ALA A 435 -67.57 17.58 -6.32
CA ALA A 435 -67.80 16.28 -6.93
C ALA A 435 -69.06 15.55 -6.32
N LYS A 436 -69.63 16.09 -5.26
CA LYS A 436 -70.82 15.54 -4.58
C LYS A 436 -72.13 16.33 -4.82
N GLU A 437 -72.01 17.47 -5.49
CA GLU A 437 -73.16 18.19 -6.08
C GLU A 437 -73.34 17.77 -7.57
#